data_bac552a44fe41cde67f28078b60c13df
#
_entry.id   bac552a44fe41cde67f28078b60c13df
#
_cell.length_a   1.000
_cell.length_b   1.000
_cell.length_c   1.000
_cell.angle_alpha   90.00
_cell.angle_beta   90.00
_cell.angle_gamma   90.00
#
_symmetry.space_group_name_H-M   'P 1'
#
loop_
_entity.id
_entity.type
_entity.pdbx_description
1 polymer ?
#
loop_
_entity_poly.entity_id
_entity_poly.type
_entity_poly.pdbx_seq_one_letter_code
_entity_poly.pdbx_strand_id
1 'polypeptide(L)'
;LSGEVPLCVDLDGTLILSDVLWESIIQLWSNPSAALSAIWALRHGKAAMKEALAKTIHVDPGSLPYREDLLTYLRAQYTEGRRIILVTATHQLIAQRVADFLGIFSEVKASEGQLNLGGKNKRDVLVASYGEGGFDYIGDHNKDLAIFSSARLALLADPSDGLKQKAVKV
;
A
#
# COMPACT_ATOMS: atom_id res chain seq x y z
N LEU A 1 14.78 11.09 23.16
CA LEU A 1 14.77 10.29 21.94
C LEU A 1 13.91 11.04 20.93
N SER A 2 14.53 11.87 20.08
CA SER A 2 13.89 12.48 18.93
C SER A 2 13.50 11.33 18.00
N GLY A 3 12.21 10.96 17.98
CA GLY A 3 11.71 9.91 17.12
C GLY A 3 11.95 10.29 15.67
N GLU A 4 12.81 9.52 15.01
CA GLU A 4 13.06 9.68 13.59
C GLU A 4 11.74 9.59 12.83
N VAL A 5 11.46 10.56 11.95
CA VAL A 5 10.20 10.66 11.22
C VAL A 5 10.07 9.45 10.29
N PRO A 6 9.07 8.57 10.49
CA PRO A 6 8.92 7.36 9.69
C PRO A 6 8.61 7.71 8.22
N LEU A 7 9.06 6.84 7.32
CA LEU A 7 8.75 6.88 5.91
C LEU A 7 7.61 5.91 5.62
N CYS A 8 6.43 6.43 5.30
CA CYS A 8 5.26 5.66 4.93
C CYS A 8 5.21 5.50 3.41
N VAL A 9 5.00 4.28 2.93
CA VAL A 9 5.05 3.95 1.49
C VAL A 9 3.78 3.22 1.10
N ASP A 10 3.13 3.68 0.03
CA ASP A 10 2.04 2.97 -0.61
C ASP A 10 2.54 1.76 -1.42
N LEU A 11 1.67 0.79 -1.63
CA LEU A 11 1.99 -0.44 -2.36
C LEU A 11 1.59 -0.33 -3.83
N ASP A 12 0.28 -0.28 -4.10
CA ASP A 12 -0.31 -0.42 -5.43
C ASP A 12 -0.11 0.84 -6.28
N GLY A 13 0.55 0.70 -7.45
CA GLY A 13 0.95 1.80 -8.31
C GLY A 13 2.20 2.55 -7.84
N THR A 14 2.55 2.46 -6.57
CA THR A 14 3.69 3.12 -5.94
C THR A 14 4.91 2.19 -5.87
N LEU A 15 4.94 1.26 -4.94
CA LEU A 15 6.04 0.29 -4.78
C LEU A 15 6.01 -0.79 -5.85
N ILE A 16 4.83 -1.21 -6.28
CA ILE A 16 4.60 -2.10 -7.42
C ILE A 16 3.91 -1.34 -8.55
N LEU A 17 4.30 -1.64 -9.79
CA LEU A 17 3.78 -0.98 -11.01
C LEU A 17 2.35 -1.41 -11.37
N SER A 18 1.85 -2.46 -10.74
CA SER A 18 0.49 -2.98 -10.90
C SER A 18 -0.33 -2.83 -9.62
N ASP A 19 -1.64 -3.13 -9.72
CA ASP A 19 -2.52 -3.30 -8.56
C ASP A 19 -2.55 -4.79 -8.20
N VAL A 20 -2.22 -5.14 -6.96
CA VAL A 20 -2.22 -6.53 -6.46
C VAL A 20 -3.59 -7.19 -6.65
N LEU A 21 -4.67 -6.42 -6.63
CA LEU A 21 -6.00 -6.94 -6.90
C LEU A 21 -6.10 -7.48 -8.34
N TRP A 22 -5.52 -6.77 -9.33
CA TRP A 22 -5.48 -7.23 -10.73
C TRP A 22 -4.63 -8.49 -10.89
N GLU A 23 -3.47 -8.55 -10.27
CA GLU A 23 -2.63 -9.77 -10.25
C GLU A 23 -3.41 -10.96 -9.65
N SER A 24 -4.16 -10.70 -8.58
CA SER A 24 -5.02 -11.70 -7.95
C SER A 24 -6.15 -12.15 -8.87
N ILE A 25 -6.77 -11.25 -9.63
CA ILE A 25 -7.85 -11.56 -10.59
C ILE A 25 -7.32 -12.41 -11.76
N ILE A 26 -6.12 -12.12 -12.26
CA ILE A 26 -5.50 -12.91 -13.33
C ILE A 26 -5.29 -14.37 -12.86
N GLN A 27 -4.88 -14.58 -11.62
CA GLN A 27 -4.73 -15.92 -11.05
C GLN A 27 -6.06 -16.67 -10.88
N LEU A 28 -7.22 -15.97 -10.77
CA LEU A 28 -8.53 -16.61 -10.75
C LEU A 28 -8.86 -17.40 -12.00
N TRP A 29 -8.33 -17.00 -13.16
CA TRP A 29 -8.52 -17.72 -14.43
C TRP A 29 -7.91 -19.12 -14.40
N SER A 30 -6.88 -19.28 -13.57
CA SER A 30 -6.20 -20.58 -13.36
C SER A 30 -6.80 -21.40 -12.22
N ASN A 31 -7.73 -20.82 -11.43
CA ASN A 31 -8.33 -21.48 -10.27
C ASN A 31 -9.86 -21.24 -10.18
N PRO A 32 -10.68 -22.08 -10.83
CA PRO A 32 -12.14 -21.92 -10.89
C PRO A 32 -12.83 -21.95 -9.51
N SER A 33 -12.29 -22.69 -8.55
CA SER A 33 -12.87 -22.80 -7.19
C SER A 33 -12.66 -21.47 -6.42
N ALA A 34 -11.54 -20.80 -6.63
CA ALA A 34 -11.28 -19.49 -6.07
C ALA A 34 -12.21 -18.43 -6.69
N ALA A 35 -12.48 -18.52 -8.00
CA ALA A 35 -13.42 -17.64 -8.67
C ALA A 35 -14.84 -17.76 -8.11
N LEU A 36 -15.32 -18.99 -7.89
CA LEU A 36 -16.64 -19.25 -7.29
C LEU A 36 -16.74 -18.72 -5.86
N SER A 37 -15.71 -18.89 -5.04
CA SER A 37 -15.68 -18.38 -3.66
C SER A 37 -15.68 -16.84 -3.63
N ALA A 38 -14.95 -16.19 -4.54
CA ALA A 38 -14.93 -14.74 -4.66
C ALA A 38 -16.28 -14.16 -5.12
N ILE A 39 -16.94 -14.81 -6.10
CA ILE A 39 -18.27 -14.42 -6.58
C ILE A 39 -19.31 -14.55 -5.44
N TRP A 40 -19.24 -15.64 -4.66
CA TRP A 40 -20.13 -15.83 -3.53
C TRP A 40 -19.89 -14.79 -2.43
N ALA A 41 -18.64 -14.50 -2.13
CA ALA A 41 -18.24 -13.49 -1.13
C ALA A 41 -18.66 -12.06 -1.56
N LEU A 42 -18.75 -11.77 -2.87
CA LEU A 42 -19.19 -10.47 -3.38
C LEU A 42 -20.63 -10.11 -2.91
N ARG A 43 -21.47 -11.12 -2.66
CA ARG A 43 -22.82 -10.94 -2.07
C ARG A 43 -22.78 -10.32 -0.67
N HIS A 44 -21.66 -10.47 0.04
CA HIS A 44 -21.43 -9.94 1.38
C HIS A 44 -20.59 -8.65 1.36
N GLY A 45 -20.36 -8.10 0.17
CA GLY A 45 -19.67 -6.84 -0.03
C GLY A 45 -18.20 -6.97 -0.45
N LYS A 46 -17.60 -5.84 -0.89
CA LYS A 46 -16.24 -5.79 -1.42
C LYS A 46 -15.16 -6.24 -0.42
N ALA A 47 -15.37 -5.98 0.88
CA ALA A 47 -14.44 -6.40 1.92
C ALA A 47 -14.39 -7.93 2.06
N ALA A 48 -15.55 -8.59 2.09
CA ALA A 48 -15.63 -10.05 2.13
C ALA A 48 -15.02 -10.72 0.88
N MET A 49 -15.20 -10.10 -0.29
CA MET A 49 -14.55 -10.57 -1.52
C MET A 49 -13.03 -10.46 -1.43
N LYS A 50 -12.49 -9.33 -0.97
CA LYS A 50 -11.03 -9.15 -0.78
C LYS A 50 -10.47 -10.16 0.21
N GLU A 51 -11.17 -10.44 1.29
CA GLU A 51 -10.76 -11.43 2.28
C GLU A 51 -10.76 -12.87 1.70
N ALA A 52 -11.82 -13.24 0.96
CA ALA A 52 -11.89 -14.53 0.29
C ALA A 52 -10.76 -14.71 -0.73
N LEU A 53 -10.49 -13.68 -1.54
CA LEU A 53 -9.38 -13.66 -2.49
C LEU A 53 -8.04 -13.80 -1.78
N ALA A 54 -7.79 -13.02 -0.73
CA ALA A 54 -6.52 -13.03 0.01
C ALA A 54 -6.22 -14.39 0.68
N LYS A 55 -7.26 -15.14 1.08
CA LYS A 55 -7.14 -16.49 1.65
C LYS A 55 -6.92 -17.57 0.59
N THR A 56 -7.48 -17.38 -0.60
CA THR A 56 -7.53 -18.42 -1.64
C THR A 56 -6.41 -18.27 -2.68
N ILE A 57 -6.00 -17.03 -2.94
CA ILE A 57 -4.97 -16.73 -3.95
C ILE A 57 -3.62 -16.57 -3.26
N HIS A 58 -2.66 -17.37 -3.73
CA HIS A 58 -1.25 -17.22 -3.36
C HIS A 58 -0.59 -16.24 -4.31
N VAL A 59 -0.60 -14.95 -3.97
CA VAL A 59 0.28 -13.98 -4.64
C VAL A 59 1.71 -14.30 -4.22
N ASP A 60 2.55 -14.65 -5.19
CA ASP A 60 3.98 -14.80 -4.97
C ASP A 60 4.64 -13.41 -4.97
N PRO A 61 5.13 -12.91 -3.82
CA PRO A 61 5.77 -11.60 -3.77
C PRO A 61 6.99 -11.48 -4.70
N GLY A 62 7.67 -12.59 -4.98
CA GLY A 62 8.85 -12.60 -5.86
C GLY A 62 8.51 -12.34 -7.33
N SER A 63 7.26 -12.53 -7.74
CA SER A 63 6.81 -12.31 -9.12
C SER A 63 6.21 -10.93 -9.36
N LEU A 64 6.06 -10.09 -8.33
CA LEU A 64 5.46 -8.76 -8.46
C LEU A 64 6.39 -7.79 -9.20
N PRO A 65 5.85 -6.92 -10.08
CA PRO A 65 6.63 -5.95 -10.83
C PRO A 65 7.00 -4.75 -9.93
N TYR A 66 8.04 -4.89 -9.14
CA TYR A 66 8.51 -3.81 -8.28
C TYR A 66 9.09 -2.63 -9.07
N ARG A 67 8.89 -1.42 -8.54
CA ARG A 67 9.57 -0.21 -9.01
C ARG A 67 10.99 -0.22 -8.42
N GLU A 68 11.97 -0.66 -9.22
CA GLU A 68 13.33 -0.95 -8.77
C GLU A 68 14.09 0.28 -8.24
N ASP A 69 13.88 1.45 -8.83
CA ASP A 69 14.45 2.72 -8.37
C ASP A 69 13.94 3.09 -6.97
N LEU A 70 12.63 2.96 -6.74
CA LEU A 70 12.03 3.20 -5.42
C LEU A 70 12.51 2.14 -4.41
N LEU A 71 12.54 0.87 -4.81
CA LEU A 71 13.02 -0.20 -3.93
C LEU A 71 14.48 -0.01 -3.52
N THR A 72 15.32 0.45 -4.43
CA THR A 72 16.72 0.80 -4.17
C THR A 72 16.81 1.96 -3.15
N TYR A 73 16.01 3.01 -3.33
CA TYR A 73 15.91 4.12 -2.38
C TYR A 73 15.47 3.65 -0.98
N LEU A 74 14.42 2.81 -0.91
CA LEU A 74 13.93 2.30 0.37
C LEU A 74 14.96 1.43 1.10
N ARG A 75 15.70 0.60 0.37
CA ARG A 75 16.80 -0.20 0.95
C ARG A 75 17.92 0.67 1.51
N ALA A 76 18.26 1.77 0.84
CA ALA A 76 19.21 2.74 1.35
C ALA A 76 18.70 3.38 2.66
N GLN A 77 17.44 3.85 2.69
CA GLN A 77 16.82 4.42 3.89
C GLN A 77 16.76 3.41 5.05
N TYR A 78 16.46 2.15 4.76
CA TYR A 78 16.48 1.07 5.75
C TYR A 78 17.89 0.84 6.33
N THR A 79 18.92 0.84 5.46
CA THR A 79 20.32 0.67 5.88
C THR A 79 20.80 1.83 6.77
N GLU A 80 20.28 3.04 6.54
CA GLU A 80 20.52 4.23 7.37
C GLU A 80 19.75 4.18 8.71
N GLY A 81 18.99 3.12 8.98
CA GLY A 81 18.23 2.92 10.21
C GLY A 81 16.86 3.57 10.24
N ARG A 82 16.38 4.11 9.10
CA ARG A 82 15.08 4.76 9.05
C ARG A 82 13.94 3.75 9.16
N ARG A 83 12.92 4.08 9.98
CA ARG A 83 11.69 3.28 10.05
C ARG A 83 10.88 3.43 8.77
N ILE A 84 10.63 2.30 8.08
CA ILE A 84 9.82 2.26 6.87
C ILE A 84 8.53 1.51 7.18
N ILE A 85 7.39 2.11 6.85
CA ILE A 85 6.05 1.59 7.11
C ILE A 85 5.36 1.33 5.78
N LEU A 86 4.89 0.11 5.54
CA LEU A 86 4.04 -0.18 4.40
C LEU A 86 2.60 0.20 4.74
N VAL A 87 1.96 1.03 3.90
CA VAL A 87 0.60 1.53 4.15
C VAL A 87 -0.25 1.37 2.88
N THR A 88 -1.20 0.45 2.87
CA THR A 88 -1.93 0.10 1.64
C THR A 88 -3.41 -0.20 1.86
N ALA A 89 -4.22 0.01 0.81
CA ALA A 89 -5.60 -0.45 0.74
C ALA A 89 -5.73 -1.95 0.43
N THR A 90 -4.63 -2.62 0.09
CA THR A 90 -4.58 -4.07 -0.11
C THR A 90 -4.84 -4.80 1.20
N HIS A 91 -5.32 -6.05 1.12
CA HIS A 91 -5.64 -6.86 2.29
C HIS A 91 -4.39 -7.19 3.13
N GLN A 92 -4.52 -7.14 4.47
CA GLN A 92 -3.42 -7.33 5.43
C GLN A 92 -2.57 -8.58 5.16
N LEU A 93 -3.19 -9.72 4.85
CA LEU A 93 -2.45 -10.97 4.58
C LEU A 93 -1.50 -10.85 3.38
N ILE A 94 -1.89 -10.14 2.34
CA ILE A 94 -1.07 -9.96 1.13
C ILE A 94 0.01 -8.93 1.41
N ALA A 95 -0.35 -7.79 2.00
CA ALA A 95 0.60 -6.75 2.35
C ALA A 95 1.70 -7.27 3.30
N GLN A 96 1.33 -8.13 4.26
CA GLN A 96 2.29 -8.75 5.17
C GLN A 96 3.26 -9.67 4.43
N ARG A 97 2.78 -10.52 3.50
CA ARG A 97 3.66 -11.38 2.68
C ARG A 97 4.67 -10.58 1.86
N VAL A 98 4.24 -9.45 1.27
CA VAL A 98 5.13 -8.55 0.55
C VAL A 98 6.17 -7.94 1.49
N ALA A 99 5.75 -7.48 2.65
CA ALA A 99 6.64 -6.90 3.65
C ALA A 99 7.68 -7.92 4.16
N ASP A 100 7.25 -9.14 4.46
CA ASP A 100 8.11 -10.24 4.91
C ASP A 100 9.13 -10.63 3.83
N PHE A 101 8.71 -10.67 2.57
CA PHE A 101 9.60 -10.98 1.44
C PHE A 101 10.67 -9.91 1.23
N LEU A 102 10.30 -8.63 1.33
CA LEU A 102 11.24 -7.52 1.12
C LEU A 102 12.15 -7.28 2.33
N GLY A 103 11.69 -7.56 3.54
CA GLY A 103 12.48 -7.51 4.78
C GLY A 103 12.94 -6.11 5.20
N ILE A 104 12.33 -5.04 4.68
CA ILE A 104 12.71 -3.64 4.94
C ILE A 104 11.66 -2.85 5.72
N PHE A 105 10.48 -3.42 5.95
CA PHE A 105 9.39 -2.75 6.65
C PHE A 105 9.37 -3.10 8.13
N SER A 106 9.29 -2.08 8.97
CA SER A 106 9.17 -2.22 10.44
C SER A 106 7.72 -2.39 10.89
N GLU A 107 6.75 -2.00 10.04
CA GLU A 107 5.32 -2.06 10.33
C GLU A 107 4.52 -2.15 9.03
N VAL A 108 3.37 -2.83 9.06
CA VAL A 108 2.41 -2.91 7.96
C VAL A 108 1.06 -2.40 8.45
N LYS A 109 0.53 -1.39 7.76
CA LYS A 109 -0.84 -0.89 7.91
C LYS A 109 -1.60 -1.18 6.62
N ALA A 110 -2.59 -2.06 6.70
CA ALA A 110 -3.32 -2.53 5.54
C ALA A 110 -4.81 -2.69 5.83
N SER A 111 -5.61 -2.96 4.80
CA SER A 111 -7.04 -3.19 4.98
C SER A 111 -7.30 -4.54 5.66
N GLU A 112 -8.19 -4.55 6.67
CA GLU A 112 -8.58 -5.75 7.38
C GLU A 112 -10.05 -5.66 7.81
N GLY A 113 -10.79 -6.77 7.67
CA GLY A 113 -12.21 -6.83 8.02
C GLY A 113 -13.02 -5.75 7.30
N GLN A 114 -13.68 -4.88 8.05
CA GLN A 114 -14.46 -3.76 7.52
C GLN A 114 -13.62 -2.49 7.29
N LEU A 115 -12.39 -2.43 7.77
CA LEU A 115 -11.49 -1.30 7.59
C LEU A 115 -10.90 -1.32 6.18
N ASN A 116 -11.31 -0.39 5.34
CA ASN A 116 -10.67 -0.12 4.05
C ASN A 116 -9.68 1.03 4.20
N LEU A 117 -8.39 0.73 4.13
CA LEU A 117 -7.30 1.69 4.33
C LEU A 117 -6.95 2.44 3.03
N GLY A 118 -7.95 3.04 2.38
CA GLY A 118 -7.79 3.84 1.16
C GLY A 118 -8.07 5.32 1.39
N GLY A 119 -7.37 6.20 0.66
CA GLY A 119 -7.61 7.63 0.63
C GLY A 119 -7.66 8.27 2.03
N LYS A 120 -8.81 8.87 2.38
CA LYS A 120 -8.99 9.58 3.65
C LYS A 120 -8.76 8.69 4.88
N ASN A 121 -9.22 7.43 4.85
CA ASN A 121 -9.02 6.52 5.99
C ASN A 121 -7.53 6.26 6.24
N LYS A 122 -6.74 6.14 5.17
CA LYS A 122 -5.28 6.00 5.25
C LYS A 122 -4.66 7.24 5.93
N ARG A 123 -5.05 8.43 5.49
CA ARG A 123 -4.62 9.70 6.12
C ARG A 123 -4.94 9.72 7.62
N ASP A 124 -6.19 9.44 7.98
CA ASP A 124 -6.65 9.53 9.37
C ASP A 124 -5.90 8.55 10.29
N VAL A 125 -5.60 7.33 9.81
CA VAL A 125 -4.78 6.36 10.53
C VAL A 125 -3.33 6.83 10.69
N LEU A 126 -2.73 7.44 9.67
CA LEU A 126 -1.36 7.95 9.75
C LEU A 126 -1.27 9.14 10.71
N VAL A 127 -2.19 10.07 10.62
CA VAL A 127 -2.27 11.24 11.54
C VAL A 127 -2.51 10.79 12.99
N ALA A 128 -3.40 9.81 13.20
CA ALA A 128 -3.61 9.24 14.54
C ALA A 128 -2.37 8.55 15.11
N SER A 129 -1.55 7.93 14.25
CA SER A 129 -0.34 7.21 14.67
C SER A 129 0.86 8.11 14.90
N TYR A 130 1.04 9.15 14.07
CA TYR A 130 2.28 9.92 14.00
C TYR A 130 2.08 11.44 14.19
N GLY A 131 0.85 11.95 14.14
CA GLY A 131 0.51 13.37 14.15
C GLY A 131 0.60 14.02 12.76
N GLU A 132 0.03 15.23 12.64
CA GLU A 132 0.18 16.08 11.46
C GLU A 132 1.67 16.48 11.31
N GLY A 133 2.24 16.29 10.11
CA GLY A 133 3.66 16.54 9.86
C GLY A 133 4.62 15.56 10.58
N GLY A 134 4.10 14.49 11.19
CA GLY A 134 4.88 13.51 11.92
C GLY A 134 5.39 12.32 11.12
N PHE A 135 5.14 12.29 9.81
CA PHE A 135 5.56 11.23 8.88
C PHE A 135 5.88 11.80 7.50
N ASP A 136 6.74 11.11 6.75
CA ASP A 136 6.91 11.33 5.32
C ASP A 136 6.10 10.28 4.55
N TYR A 137 5.64 10.61 3.35
CA TYR A 137 4.79 9.70 2.58
C TYR A 137 5.22 9.61 1.11
N ILE A 138 5.25 8.38 0.59
CA ILE A 138 5.46 8.09 -0.83
C ILE A 138 4.18 7.49 -1.42
N GLY A 139 3.65 8.10 -2.46
CA GLY A 139 2.46 7.66 -3.18
C GLY A 139 2.44 8.15 -4.63
N ASP A 140 1.48 7.67 -5.42
CA ASP A 140 1.38 8.01 -6.85
C ASP A 140 -0.02 8.48 -7.27
N HIS A 141 -1.01 8.45 -6.37
CA HIS A 141 -2.42 8.57 -6.74
C HIS A 141 -3.06 9.90 -6.29
N ASN A 142 -4.08 10.38 -7.05
CA ASN A 142 -4.93 11.50 -6.63
C ASN A 142 -5.62 11.28 -5.28
N LYS A 143 -5.82 10.01 -4.88
CA LYS A 143 -6.38 9.64 -3.57
C LYS A 143 -5.43 9.96 -2.42
N ASP A 144 -4.14 10.10 -2.70
CA ASP A 144 -3.10 10.38 -1.70
C ASP A 144 -2.93 11.88 -1.42
N LEU A 145 -3.60 12.77 -2.18
CA LEU A 145 -3.54 14.21 -1.96
C LEU A 145 -3.90 14.61 -0.53
N ALA A 146 -4.90 13.95 0.07
CA ALA A 146 -5.26 14.20 1.47
C ALA A 146 -4.15 13.75 2.44
N ILE A 147 -3.32 12.77 2.05
CA ILE A 147 -2.20 12.28 2.87
C ILE A 147 -1.02 13.24 2.69
N PHE A 148 -0.75 13.67 1.47
CA PHE A 148 0.33 14.62 1.16
C PHE A 148 0.20 15.91 1.97
N SER A 149 -1.03 16.43 2.14
CA SER A 149 -1.27 17.64 2.95
C SER A 149 -1.01 17.47 4.44
N SER A 150 -1.02 16.25 4.94
CA SER A 150 -0.78 15.90 6.34
C SER A 150 0.62 15.36 6.61
N ALA A 151 1.39 15.05 5.56
CA ALA A 151 2.76 14.58 5.65
C ALA A 151 3.73 15.75 5.86
N ARG A 152 4.88 15.50 6.50
CA ARG A 152 5.99 16.46 6.56
C ARG A 152 6.63 16.65 5.18
N LEU A 153 6.83 15.53 4.47
CA LEU A 153 7.38 15.47 3.13
C LEU A 153 6.55 14.52 2.28
N ALA A 154 6.04 15.00 1.15
CA ALA A 154 5.33 14.21 0.16
C ALA A 154 6.29 13.88 -1.00
N LEU A 155 6.50 12.60 -1.25
CA LEU A 155 7.29 12.08 -2.36
C LEU A 155 6.37 11.42 -3.38
N LEU A 156 6.52 11.77 -4.64
CA LEU A 156 5.70 11.22 -5.72
C LEU A 156 6.51 10.15 -6.46
N ALA A 157 5.98 8.92 -6.50
CA ALA A 157 6.53 7.83 -7.27
C ALA A 157 5.95 7.90 -8.69
N ASP A 158 6.71 8.45 -9.63
CA ASP A 158 6.34 8.60 -11.05
C ASP A 158 4.94 9.22 -11.28
N PRO A 159 4.70 10.42 -10.80
CA PRO A 159 3.39 11.04 -10.84
C PRO A 159 3.03 11.52 -12.24
N SER A 160 1.75 11.40 -12.62
CA SER A 160 1.22 12.11 -13.78
C SER A 160 1.38 13.63 -13.61
N ASP A 161 1.54 14.37 -14.72
CA ASP A 161 1.70 15.83 -14.66
C ASP A 161 0.52 16.52 -13.94
N GLY A 162 -0.69 15.97 -14.07
CA GLY A 162 -1.86 16.48 -13.36
C GLY A 162 -1.79 16.28 -11.84
N LEU A 163 -1.16 15.19 -11.36
CA LEU A 163 -0.94 14.96 -9.94
C LEU A 163 0.14 15.88 -9.37
N LYS A 164 1.24 16.10 -10.12
CA LYS A 164 2.28 17.07 -9.74
C LYS A 164 1.69 18.46 -9.49
N GLN A 165 0.86 18.94 -10.43
CA GLN A 165 0.24 20.25 -10.31
C GLN A 165 -0.69 20.37 -9.09
N LYS A 166 -1.38 19.30 -8.72
CA LYS A 166 -2.26 19.28 -7.54
C LYS A 166 -1.45 19.18 -6.25
N ALA A 167 -0.41 18.35 -6.21
CA ALA A 167 0.43 18.18 -5.03
C ALA A 167 1.20 19.45 -4.65
N VAL A 168 1.63 20.27 -5.63
CA VAL A 168 2.29 21.55 -5.38
C VAL A 168 1.33 22.60 -4.75
N LYS A 169 0.02 22.41 -4.88
CA LYS A 169 -0.99 23.35 -4.33
C LYS A 169 -1.46 22.95 -2.92
N VAL A 170 -1.02 21.83 -2.39
CA VAL A 170 -1.35 21.30 -1.07
C VAL A 170 -0.25 21.61 -0.08
#